data_afee9a4b5bd50b7b2c4fed80576dc6bd
#
_entry.id   afee9a4b5bd50b7b2c4fed80576dc6bd
#
_cell.length_a   1.000
_cell.length_b   1.000
_cell.length_c   1.000
_cell.angle_alpha   90.00
_cell.angle_beta   90.00
_cell.angle_gamma   90.00
#
_symmetry.space_group_name_H-M   'P 1'
#
loop_
_entity.id
_entity.type
_entity.pdbx_description
1 polymer ?
#
loop_
_entity_poly.entity_id
_entity_poly.type
_entity_poly.pdbx_seq_one_letter_code
_entity_poly.pdbx_strand_id
1 'polypeptide(L)'
;MLGVAWSERLQEIHLQLMGAVQLEVVRGLLSDRYGLSVDFGSAGILYKETLSAPSMGIGHFEPLRHYAEAHLLVEPGPRGSGVVFGTRCSEDELDRNWQRLILANAMERDHVGVLTGAPLTDVRITLCAGRAHAKHTEGGDFRQATYRAVRQALMCARSRGECVLLEPWYAFELEVPEDKLGRAMSDMTRMGGRFGAPSAGAAPAASDAGAGAGASGGIATLAGEVPASELGDYALEVAAYTGGRGRLSLQLAGYEPCHDADRVIEEAAYDPEADLPNTPDSVFCSHGAGYTVKWQEVPAHAHVADDPSLLRPWRPADAAFFGGE
;
A
#
# COMPACT_ATOMS: atom_id res chain seq x y z
N MET A 1 10.34 7.71 11.16
CA MET A 1 11.40 7.83 10.13
C MET A 1 10.82 8.62 8.99
N LEU A 2 11.49 9.67 8.49
CA LEU A 2 11.04 10.40 7.31
C LEU A 2 11.15 9.48 6.09
N GLY A 3 10.03 9.19 5.42
CA GLY A 3 10.03 8.52 4.14
C GLY A 3 10.22 9.55 3.02
N VAL A 4 11.14 9.29 2.09
CA VAL A 4 11.37 10.13 0.91
C VAL A 4 11.21 9.24 -0.30
N ALA A 5 10.38 9.64 -1.26
CA ALA A 5 10.16 8.96 -2.52
C ALA A 5 10.19 9.95 -3.69
N TRP A 6 10.73 9.51 -4.83
CA TRP A 6 10.66 10.24 -6.08
C TRP A 6 9.48 9.74 -6.90
N SER A 7 8.63 10.64 -7.36
CA SER A 7 7.54 10.32 -8.28
C SER A 7 7.96 10.65 -9.71
N GLU A 8 8.25 9.63 -10.52
CA GLU A 8 8.57 9.83 -11.95
C GLU A 8 7.40 10.45 -12.72
N ARG A 9 6.18 10.09 -12.38
CA ARG A 9 4.97 10.61 -13.04
C ARG A 9 4.78 12.10 -12.83
N LEU A 10 5.02 12.59 -11.60
CA LEU A 10 4.82 14.00 -11.22
C LEU A 10 6.11 14.81 -11.30
N GLN A 11 7.27 14.16 -11.44
CA GLN A 11 8.60 14.79 -11.38
C GLN A 11 8.81 15.57 -10.08
N GLU A 12 8.32 15.00 -8.96
CA GLU A 12 8.32 15.62 -7.64
C GLU A 12 8.90 14.68 -6.58
N ILE A 13 9.49 15.27 -5.55
CA ILE A 13 9.93 14.56 -4.35
C ILE A 13 8.76 14.53 -3.35
N HIS A 14 8.35 13.35 -2.97
CA HIS A 14 7.30 13.14 -1.96
C HIS A 14 7.94 12.86 -0.61
N LEU A 15 7.46 13.57 0.42
CA LEU A 15 7.88 13.39 1.81
C LEU A 15 6.73 12.82 2.61
N GLN A 16 6.99 11.75 3.36
CA GLN A 16 6.03 11.23 4.33
C GLN A 16 6.28 11.91 5.68
N LEU A 17 5.32 12.72 6.11
CA LEU A 17 5.37 13.50 7.35
C LEU A 17 4.16 13.13 8.24
N MET A 18 4.31 13.32 9.56
CA MET A 18 3.25 13.09 10.54
C MET A 18 2.51 14.37 10.93
N GLY A 19 2.66 15.46 10.18
CA GLY A 19 1.95 16.72 10.42
C GLY A 19 2.74 17.97 10.06
N ALA A 20 2.06 19.12 10.17
CA ALA A 20 2.56 20.42 9.73
C ALA A 20 3.85 20.88 10.45
N VAL A 21 4.02 20.52 11.72
CA VAL A 21 5.23 20.87 12.48
C VAL A 21 6.48 20.25 11.87
N GLN A 22 6.41 18.98 11.41
CA GLN A 22 7.54 18.35 10.74
C GLN A 22 7.85 19.03 9.40
N LEU A 23 6.85 19.48 8.68
CA LEU A 23 7.00 20.20 7.42
C LEU A 23 7.78 21.51 7.63
N GLU A 24 7.45 22.29 8.67
CA GLU A 24 8.18 23.51 9.00
C GLU A 24 9.63 23.24 9.40
N VAL A 25 9.87 22.20 10.19
CA VAL A 25 11.23 21.77 10.56
C VAL A 25 12.04 21.39 9.32
N VAL A 26 11.46 20.62 8.39
CA VAL A 26 12.13 20.24 7.13
C VAL A 26 12.41 21.47 6.27
N ARG A 27 11.44 22.40 6.16
CA ARG A 27 11.63 23.67 5.44
C ARG A 27 12.79 24.47 6.03
N GLY A 28 12.83 24.64 7.34
CA GLY A 28 13.92 25.32 8.04
C GLY A 28 15.28 24.66 7.82
N LEU A 29 15.35 23.33 7.96
CA LEU A 29 16.58 22.57 7.70
C LEU A 29 17.10 22.71 6.27
N LEU A 30 16.22 22.69 5.27
CA LEU A 30 16.60 22.87 3.86
C LEU A 30 17.12 24.28 3.59
N SER A 31 16.47 25.30 4.16
CA SER A 31 16.91 26.67 4.06
C SER A 31 18.24 26.92 4.79
N ASP A 32 18.30 26.57 6.07
CA ASP A 32 19.43 26.97 6.96
C ASP A 32 20.70 26.18 6.66
N ARG A 33 20.54 24.88 6.30
CA ARG A 33 21.68 23.98 6.13
C ARG A 33 22.17 23.88 4.70
N TYR A 34 21.26 24.02 3.74
CA TYR A 34 21.54 23.81 2.32
C TYR A 34 21.28 25.05 1.44
N GLY A 35 20.72 26.13 2.00
CA GLY A 35 20.37 27.32 1.26
C GLY A 35 19.27 27.10 0.20
N LEU A 36 18.46 26.04 0.35
CA LEU A 36 17.41 25.70 -0.57
C LEU A 36 16.08 26.32 -0.14
N SER A 37 15.46 27.10 -1.04
CA SER A 37 14.08 27.55 -0.90
C SER A 37 13.19 26.54 -1.63
N VAL A 38 12.31 25.87 -0.88
CA VAL A 38 11.39 24.85 -1.41
C VAL A 38 9.96 25.19 -1.10
N ASP A 39 9.08 24.97 -2.05
CA ASP A 39 7.63 25.03 -1.84
C ASP A 39 7.09 23.59 -1.65
N PHE A 40 6.18 23.47 -0.68
CA PHE A 40 5.47 22.22 -0.44
C PHE A 40 4.06 22.33 -1.01
N GLY A 41 3.68 21.36 -1.82
CA GLY A 41 2.31 21.20 -2.29
C GLY A 41 1.36 20.79 -1.17
N SER A 42 0.09 20.61 -1.50
CA SER A 42 -0.90 20.09 -0.55
C SER A 42 -0.54 18.70 -0.07
N ALA A 43 -0.60 18.46 1.23
CA ALA A 43 -0.44 17.14 1.79
C ALA A 43 -1.61 16.23 1.38
N GLY A 44 -1.32 15.03 0.94
CA GLY A 44 -2.30 13.99 0.62
C GLY A 44 -2.14 12.79 1.55
N ILE A 45 -3.20 12.03 1.71
CA ILE A 45 -3.16 10.75 2.41
C ILE A 45 -2.49 9.72 1.52
N LEU A 46 -1.57 8.93 2.07
CA LEU A 46 -0.91 7.84 1.37
C LEU A 46 -1.76 6.58 1.46
N TYR A 47 -2.68 6.42 0.53
CA TYR A 47 -3.47 5.20 0.41
C TYR A 47 -2.64 4.03 -0.10
N LYS A 48 -3.12 2.82 0.13
CA LYS A 48 -2.62 1.57 -0.44
C LYS A 48 -3.79 0.74 -0.95
N GLU A 49 -3.49 -0.29 -1.74
CA GLU A 49 -4.51 -1.20 -2.23
C GLU A 49 -4.17 -2.65 -1.89
N THR A 50 -5.19 -3.48 -1.70
CA THR A 50 -5.07 -4.92 -1.48
C THR A 50 -6.28 -5.65 -2.08
N LEU A 51 -6.34 -6.96 -1.87
CA LEU A 51 -7.46 -7.81 -2.29
C LEU A 51 -8.19 -8.39 -1.09
N SER A 52 -9.47 -8.70 -1.27
CA SER A 52 -10.30 -9.47 -0.32
C SER A 52 -10.41 -10.95 -0.68
N ALA A 53 -10.11 -11.32 -1.94
CA ALA A 53 -10.17 -12.70 -2.42
C ALA A 53 -9.03 -12.99 -3.42
N PRO A 54 -8.65 -14.27 -3.61
CA PRO A 54 -7.64 -14.67 -4.57
C PRO A 54 -8.06 -14.39 -6.02
N SER A 55 -7.11 -13.97 -6.84
CA SER A 55 -7.32 -13.72 -8.26
C SER A 55 -6.15 -14.25 -9.08
N MET A 56 -6.44 -15.13 -10.04
CA MET A 56 -5.45 -15.60 -11.01
C MET A 56 -5.28 -14.56 -12.10
N GLY A 57 -4.03 -14.31 -12.47
CA GLY A 57 -3.68 -13.47 -13.59
C GLY A 57 -2.78 -14.18 -14.58
N ILE A 58 -3.08 -13.98 -15.85
CA ILE A 58 -2.35 -14.54 -16.99
C ILE A 58 -1.70 -13.40 -17.74
N GLY A 59 -0.39 -13.49 -17.91
CA GLY A 59 0.37 -12.55 -18.75
C GLY A 59 1.03 -13.31 -19.88
N HIS A 60 0.77 -12.87 -21.11
CA HIS A 60 1.35 -13.44 -22.31
C HIS A 60 2.07 -12.37 -23.12
N PHE A 61 3.27 -12.69 -23.60
CA PHE A 61 4.06 -11.78 -24.42
C PHE A 61 4.70 -12.54 -25.57
N GLU A 62 4.12 -12.41 -26.76
CA GLU A 62 4.53 -13.12 -27.99
C GLU A 62 4.56 -12.20 -29.21
N PRO A 63 5.35 -11.12 -29.20
CA PRO A 63 5.67 -10.46 -30.47
C PRO A 63 6.59 -11.34 -31.32
N LEU A 64 6.73 -11.03 -32.61
CA LEU A 64 7.51 -11.84 -33.54
C LEU A 64 8.88 -12.24 -32.96
N ARG A 65 9.16 -13.53 -32.87
CA ARG A 65 10.38 -14.17 -32.33
C ARG A 65 10.59 -13.99 -30.81
N HIS A 66 9.55 -13.66 -30.07
CA HIS A 66 9.53 -13.64 -28.61
C HIS A 66 8.42 -14.55 -28.11
N TYR A 67 8.56 -15.09 -26.90
CA TYR A 67 7.52 -15.89 -26.28
C TYR A 67 7.73 -15.98 -24.77
N ALA A 68 6.74 -15.61 -24.01
CA ALA A 68 6.66 -15.92 -22.58
C ALA A 68 5.19 -15.92 -22.12
N GLU A 69 4.84 -16.89 -21.29
CA GLU A 69 3.56 -16.93 -20.58
C GLU A 69 3.80 -17.20 -19.10
N ALA A 70 3.12 -16.47 -18.23
CA ALA A 70 3.18 -16.62 -16.78
C ALA A 70 1.78 -16.51 -16.17
N HIS A 71 1.44 -17.47 -15.30
CA HIS A 71 0.21 -17.49 -14.52
C HIS A 71 0.55 -17.19 -13.07
N LEU A 72 0.08 -16.05 -12.55
CA LEU A 72 0.36 -15.58 -11.20
C LEU A 72 -0.93 -15.49 -10.39
N LEU A 73 -0.97 -16.21 -9.27
CA LEU A 73 -2.04 -16.07 -8.30
C LEU A 73 -1.71 -14.94 -7.34
N VAL A 74 -2.58 -13.95 -7.25
CA VAL A 74 -2.51 -12.85 -6.28
C VAL A 74 -3.54 -13.12 -5.21
N GLU A 75 -3.08 -13.37 -3.98
CA GLU A 75 -3.93 -13.72 -2.82
C GLU A 75 -3.81 -12.65 -1.73
N PRO A 76 -4.87 -12.37 -0.95
CA PRO A 76 -4.73 -11.52 0.23
C PRO A 76 -3.76 -12.12 1.24
N GLY A 77 -2.90 -11.27 1.79
CA GLY A 77 -1.95 -11.57 2.86
C GLY A 77 -2.40 -11.00 4.21
N PRO A 78 -1.69 -11.33 5.30
CA PRO A 78 -1.92 -10.69 6.59
C PRO A 78 -1.67 -9.19 6.52
N ARG A 79 -2.39 -8.42 7.33
CA ARG A 79 -2.14 -6.97 7.45
C ARG A 79 -0.70 -6.69 7.89
N GLY A 80 -0.06 -5.73 7.21
CA GLY A 80 1.33 -5.36 7.45
C GLY A 80 2.36 -6.34 6.85
N SER A 81 1.95 -7.36 6.09
CA SER A 81 2.88 -8.31 5.47
C SER A 81 3.57 -7.78 4.22
N GLY A 82 3.10 -6.67 3.66
CA GLY A 82 3.59 -6.15 2.39
C GLY A 82 3.28 -7.08 1.23
N VAL A 83 4.21 -7.20 0.28
CA VAL A 83 4.08 -8.12 -0.87
C VAL A 83 5.04 -9.28 -0.68
N VAL A 84 4.50 -10.51 -0.67
CA VAL A 84 5.25 -11.75 -0.50
C VAL A 84 5.20 -12.55 -1.80
N PHE A 85 6.32 -13.14 -2.19
CA PHE A 85 6.46 -13.87 -3.45
C PHE A 85 6.75 -15.35 -3.23
N GLY A 86 6.28 -16.20 -4.16
CA GLY A 86 6.52 -17.62 -4.09
C GLY A 86 6.19 -18.34 -5.39
N THR A 87 6.41 -19.67 -5.41
CA THR A 87 6.10 -20.53 -6.55
C THR A 87 5.43 -21.82 -6.11
N ARG A 88 4.51 -22.30 -6.93
CA ARG A 88 3.90 -23.64 -6.91
C ARG A 88 4.11 -24.34 -8.24
N CYS A 89 4.77 -23.67 -9.20
CA CYS A 89 5.04 -24.21 -10.52
C CYS A 89 6.04 -25.34 -10.44
N SER A 90 5.77 -26.45 -11.13
CA SER A 90 6.68 -27.57 -11.24
C SER A 90 7.90 -27.22 -12.11
N GLU A 91 9.08 -27.75 -11.76
CA GLU A 91 10.27 -27.62 -12.61
C GLU A 91 10.14 -28.44 -13.92
N ASP A 92 9.25 -29.44 -13.95
CA ASP A 92 8.91 -30.18 -15.17
C ASP A 92 8.09 -29.35 -16.16
N GLU A 93 7.34 -28.35 -15.67
CA GLU A 93 6.53 -27.46 -16.47
C GLU A 93 7.34 -26.23 -16.94
N LEU A 94 8.08 -25.61 -16.01
CA LEU A 94 8.91 -24.45 -16.28
C LEU A 94 10.24 -24.54 -15.53
N ASP A 95 11.35 -24.53 -16.26
CA ASP A 95 12.71 -24.58 -15.70
C ASP A 95 12.89 -23.58 -14.56
N ARG A 96 13.62 -23.99 -13.52
CA ARG A 96 13.86 -23.23 -12.30
C ARG A 96 14.46 -21.85 -12.54
N ASN A 97 15.29 -21.68 -13.57
CA ASN A 97 15.89 -20.38 -13.86
C ASN A 97 14.84 -19.40 -14.38
N TRP A 98 13.91 -19.87 -15.20
CA TRP A 98 12.77 -19.03 -15.63
C TRP A 98 11.84 -18.68 -14.48
N GLN A 99 11.55 -19.62 -13.58
CA GLN A 99 10.77 -19.34 -12.37
C GLN A 99 11.43 -18.27 -11.52
N ARG A 100 12.75 -18.36 -11.27
CA ARG A 100 13.52 -17.35 -10.55
C ARG A 100 13.47 -15.98 -11.23
N LEU A 101 13.56 -15.96 -12.55
CA LEU A 101 13.49 -14.72 -13.32
C LEU A 101 12.11 -14.06 -13.22
N ILE A 102 11.02 -14.82 -13.31
CA ILE A 102 9.66 -14.33 -13.13
C ILE A 102 9.51 -13.69 -11.75
N LEU A 103 9.95 -14.38 -10.69
CA LEU A 103 9.87 -13.87 -9.34
C LEU A 103 10.76 -12.64 -9.13
N ALA A 104 11.97 -12.61 -9.69
CA ALA A 104 12.85 -11.44 -9.66
C ALA A 104 12.20 -10.24 -10.36
N ASN A 105 11.58 -10.45 -11.52
CA ASN A 105 10.83 -9.39 -12.23
C ASN A 105 9.62 -8.91 -11.43
N ALA A 106 8.91 -9.81 -10.73
CA ALA A 106 7.81 -9.42 -9.86
C ALA A 106 8.27 -8.55 -8.67
N MET A 107 9.49 -8.80 -8.17
CA MET A 107 10.08 -8.10 -7.03
C MET A 107 10.78 -6.79 -7.39
N GLU A 108 11.16 -6.56 -8.65
CA GLU A 108 12.02 -5.43 -9.06
C GLU A 108 11.30 -4.07 -9.03
N ARG A 109 9.98 -4.07 -8.86
CA ARG A 109 9.18 -2.84 -8.81
C ARG A 109 8.00 -2.96 -7.86
N ASP A 110 7.52 -1.83 -7.38
CA ASP A 110 6.25 -1.74 -6.70
C ASP A 110 5.11 -1.90 -7.72
N HIS A 111 4.18 -2.82 -7.41
CA HIS A 111 2.96 -2.97 -8.19
C HIS A 111 1.92 -1.97 -7.71
N VAL A 112 1.26 -1.33 -8.67
CA VAL A 112 0.18 -0.38 -8.38
C VAL A 112 -1.19 -1.05 -8.49
N GLY A 113 -2.10 -0.65 -7.63
CA GLY A 113 -3.47 -1.12 -7.64
C GLY A 113 -4.28 -0.57 -8.81
N VAL A 114 -5.56 -0.89 -8.84
CA VAL A 114 -6.48 -0.60 -9.96
C VAL A 114 -7.67 0.27 -9.56
N LEU A 115 -7.72 0.71 -8.30
CA LEU A 115 -8.75 1.62 -7.79
C LEU A 115 -8.31 3.08 -7.90
N THR A 116 -7.12 3.38 -7.39
CA THR A 116 -6.56 4.75 -7.34
C THR A 116 -5.15 4.83 -7.93
N GLY A 117 -4.55 3.67 -8.27
CA GLY A 117 -3.15 3.57 -8.65
C GLY A 117 -2.20 3.64 -7.44
N ALA A 118 -2.72 3.49 -6.24
CA ALA A 118 -1.91 3.42 -5.01
C ALA A 118 -1.10 2.11 -4.96
N PRO A 119 0.02 2.08 -4.21
CA PRO A 119 0.85 0.88 -4.12
C PRO A 119 0.08 -0.33 -3.56
N LEU A 120 0.29 -1.50 -4.18
CA LEU A 120 -0.24 -2.77 -3.70
C LEU A 120 0.48 -3.21 -2.42
N THR A 121 -0.26 -3.74 -1.45
CA THR A 121 0.28 -4.26 -0.19
C THR A 121 -0.57 -5.42 0.35
N ASP A 122 -0.02 -6.15 1.31
CA ASP A 122 -0.69 -7.22 2.03
C ASP A 122 -1.27 -8.29 1.07
N VAL A 123 -0.44 -8.67 0.10
CA VAL A 123 -0.76 -9.71 -0.87
C VAL A 123 0.39 -10.71 -1.01
N ARG A 124 0.05 -11.90 -1.47
CA ARG A 124 1.00 -12.92 -1.89
C ARG A 124 0.87 -13.12 -3.38
N ILE A 125 1.99 -13.04 -4.09
CA ILE A 125 2.08 -13.27 -5.54
C ILE A 125 2.81 -14.58 -5.76
N THR A 126 2.07 -15.59 -6.27
CA THR A 126 2.57 -16.96 -6.42
C THR A 126 2.59 -17.34 -7.90
N LEU A 127 3.76 -17.74 -8.40
CA LEU A 127 3.86 -18.34 -9.72
C LEU A 127 3.20 -19.73 -9.68
N CYS A 128 2.16 -19.93 -10.48
CA CYS A 128 1.42 -21.18 -10.55
C CYS A 128 1.79 -22.02 -11.77
N ALA A 129 1.93 -21.37 -12.93
CA ALA A 129 2.27 -22.02 -14.19
C ALA A 129 3.02 -21.03 -15.09
N GLY A 130 3.68 -21.54 -16.10
CA GLY A 130 4.32 -20.71 -17.10
C GLY A 130 4.89 -21.51 -18.25
N ARG A 131 5.16 -20.84 -19.36
CA ARG A 131 5.70 -21.49 -20.53
C ARG A 131 6.78 -20.65 -21.19
N ALA A 132 7.90 -21.30 -21.51
CA ALA A 132 8.99 -20.76 -22.31
C ALA A 132 9.06 -21.50 -23.66
N HIS A 133 9.64 -20.86 -24.66
CA HIS A 133 9.95 -21.48 -25.95
C HIS A 133 11.46 -21.51 -26.14
N ALA A 134 12.03 -22.69 -26.40
CA ALA A 134 13.49 -22.92 -26.44
C ALA A 134 14.28 -21.99 -27.40
N LYS A 135 13.64 -21.44 -28.44
CA LYS A 135 14.30 -20.59 -29.44
C LYS A 135 13.85 -19.13 -29.39
N HIS A 136 12.78 -18.81 -28.66
CA HIS A 136 12.11 -17.51 -28.76
C HIS A 136 11.93 -16.83 -27.40
N THR A 137 12.29 -17.48 -26.29
CA THR A 137 12.19 -16.84 -24.98
C THR A 137 13.50 -16.17 -24.60
N GLU A 138 13.42 -14.87 -24.36
CA GLU A 138 14.49 -14.07 -23.80
C GLU A 138 14.10 -13.52 -22.43
N GLY A 139 15.07 -13.10 -21.60
CA GLY A 139 14.80 -12.65 -20.23
C GLY A 139 13.80 -11.51 -20.13
N GLY A 140 13.83 -10.60 -21.09
CA GLY A 140 12.90 -9.46 -21.15
C GLY A 140 11.43 -9.85 -21.41
N ASP A 141 11.19 -11.02 -22.01
CA ASP A 141 9.85 -11.49 -22.33
C ASP A 141 9.09 -11.85 -21.05
N PHE A 142 9.74 -12.54 -20.13
CA PHE A 142 9.15 -12.82 -18.83
C PHE A 142 8.90 -11.60 -17.99
N ARG A 143 9.70 -10.53 -18.11
CA ARG A 143 9.38 -9.25 -17.48
C ARG A 143 8.03 -8.72 -17.96
N GLN A 144 7.82 -8.75 -19.27
CA GLN A 144 6.57 -8.30 -19.88
C GLN A 144 5.38 -9.18 -19.48
N ALA A 145 5.55 -10.50 -19.50
CA ALA A 145 4.50 -11.44 -19.10
C ALA A 145 4.15 -11.31 -17.60
N THR A 146 5.16 -11.19 -16.73
CA THR A 146 4.98 -11.05 -15.27
C THR A 146 4.17 -9.81 -14.92
N TYR A 147 4.51 -8.64 -15.49
CA TYR A 147 3.79 -7.41 -15.17
C TYR A 147 2.34 -7.45 -15.63
N ARG A 148 2.10 -8.01 -16.82
CA ARG A 148 0.76 -8.21 -17.34
C ARG A 148 -0.05 -9.19 -16.49
N ALA A 149 0.56 -10.29 -16.03
CA ALA A 149 -0.11 -11.26 -15.18
C ALA A 149 -0.59 -10.63 -13.86
N VAL A 150 0.29 -9.91 -13.14
CA VAL A 150 -0.12 -9.21 -11.91
C VAL A 150 -1.24 -8.22 -12.20
N ARG A 151 -1.07 -7.41 -13.24
CA ARG A 151 -2.07 -6.38 -13.58
C ARG A 151 -3.41 -6.98 -14.00
N GLN A 152 -3.40 -8.04 -14.79
CA GLN A 152 -4.61 -8.74 -15.22
C GLN A 152 -5.34 -9.38 -14.03
N ALA A 153 -4.60 -9.98 -13.06
CA ALA A 153 -5.20 -10.47 -11.81
C ALA A 153 -5.96 -9.38 -11.05
N LEU A 154 -5.36 -8.19 -10.93
CA LEU A 154 -5.98 -7.05 -10.26
C LEU A 154 -7.23 -6.56 -11.00
N MET A 155 -7.19 -6.52 -12.35
CA MET A 155 -8.35 -6.14 -13.17
C MET A 155 -9.49 -7.15 -13.01
N CYS A 156 -9.19 -8.45 -12.99
CA CYS A 156 -10.17 -9.50 -12.71
C CYS A 156 -10.78 -9.36 -11.31
N ALA A 157 -9.97 -9.09 -10.29
CA ALA A 157 -10.44 -8.83 -8.93
C ALA A 157 -11.35 -7.58 -8.88
N ARG A 158 -10.96 -6.50 -9.56
CA ARG A 158 -11.77 -5.27 -9.66
C ARG A 158 -13.15 -5.56 -10.27
N SER A 159 -13.21 -6.33 -11.35
CA SER A 159 -14.48 -6.66 -12.01
C SER A 159 -15.45 -7.44 -11.11
N ARG A 160 -14.92 -8.12 -10.07
CA ARG A 160 -15.71 -8.84 -9.04
C ARG A 160 -15.94 -8.03 -7.76
N GLY A 161 -15.43 -6.78 -7.67
CA GLY A 161 -15.54 -5.96 -6.48
C GLY A 161 -14.64 -6.44 -5.32
N GLU A 162 -13.55 -7.12 -5.60
CA GLU A 162 -12.65 -7.74 -4.61
C GLU A 162 -11.39 -6.92 -4.32
N CYS A 163 -11.21 -5.76 -4.95
CA CYS A 163 -10.16 -4.81 -4.60
C CYS A 163 -10.57 -3.97 -3.39
N VAL A 164 -9.62 -3.72 -2.49
CA VAL A 164 -9.84 -2.98 -1.25
C VAL A 164 -8.86 -1.83 -1.17
N LEU A 165 -9.39 -0.60 -1.02
CA LEU A 165 -8.59 0.58 -0.71
C LEU A 165 -8.28 0.60 0.79
N LEU A 166 -7.03 0.87 1.12
CA LEU A 166 -6.55 0.97 2.49
C LEU A 166 -6.11 2.40 2.80
N GLU A 167 -6.47 2.88 3.99
CA GLU A 167 -6.00 4.14 4.54
C GLU A 167 -5.06 3.92 5.73
N PRO A 168 -4.11 4.86 5.97
CA PRO A 168 -3.25 4.78 7.14
C PRO A 168 -4.03 5.11 8.42
N TRP A 169 -3.74 4.36 9.48
CA TRP A 169 -4.24 4.60 10.83
C TRP A 169 -3.09 4.95 11.76
N TYR A 170 -3.30 5.94 12.64
CA TYR A 170 -2.35 6.30 13.67
C TYR A 170 -2.79 5.79 15.04
N ALA A 171 -1.88 5.15 15.74
CA ALA A 171 -1.96 5.01 17.17
C ALA A 171 -1.70 6.39 17.78
N PHE A 172 -2.59 6.85 18.65
CA PHE A 172 -2.48 8.13 19.33
C PHE A 172 -2.38 7.97 20.83
N GLU A 173 -1.65 8.88 21.46
CA GLU A 173 -1.65 9.14 22.89
C GLU A 173 -1.94 10.63 23.08
N LEU A 174 -3.09 10.92 23.68
CA LEU A 174 -3.60 12.27 23.89
C LEU A 174 -3.66 12.59 25.37
N GLU A 175 -2.80 13.49 25.82
CA GLU A 175 -2.79 14.03 27.17
C GLU A 175 -3.54 15.35 27.20
N VAL A 176 -4.57 15.46 28.05
CA VAL A 176 -5.36 16.68 28.20
C VAL A 176 -5.72 16.91 29.68
N PRO A 177 -5.97 18.16 30.11
CA PRO A 177 -6.58 18.43 31.39
C PRO A 177 -7.89 17.67 31.58
N GLU A 178 -8.16 17.13 32.77
CA GLU A 178 -9.34 16.33 33.06
C GLU A 178 -10.66 17.02 32.68
N ASP A 179 -10.74 18.34 32.82
CA ASP A 179 -11.91 19.15 32.44
C ASP A 179 -12.09 19.20 30.89
N LYS A 180 -11.12 18.81 30.09
CA LYS A 180 -11.15 18.74 28.61
C LYS A 180 -11.32 17.32 28.07
N LEU A 181 -11.24 16.29 28.92
CA LEU A 181 -11.29 14.91 28.49
C LEU A 181 -12.60 14.57 27.72
N GLY A 182 -13.74 15.06 28.17
CA GLY A 182 -15.01 14.82 27.49
C GLY A 182 -15.04 15.35 26.05
N ARG A 183 -14.42 16.53 25.82
CA ARG A 183 -14.24 17.07 24.46
C ARG A 183 -13.31 16.19 23.64
N ALA A 184 -12.16 15.82 24.19
CA ALA A 184 -11.20 14.95 23.49
C ALA A 184 -11.82 13.61 23.05
N MET A 185 -12.59 12.95 23.92
CA MET A 185 -13.32 11.73 23.59
C MET A 185 -14.37 11.94 22.47
N SER A 186 -15.11 13.05 22.54
CA SER A 186 -16.10 13.42 21.52
C SER A 186 -15.44 13.67 20.16
N ASP A 187 -14.32 14.38 20.14
CA ASP A 187 -13.57 14.67 18.92
C ASP A 187 -13.00 13.38 18.29
N MET A 188 -12.40 12.48 19.09
CA MET A 188 -11.90 11.19 18.61
C MET A 188 -13.03 10.30 18.06
N THR A 189 -14.20 10.32 18.73
CA THR A 189 -15.38 9.58 18.23
C THR A 189 -15.87 10.13 16.90
N ARG A 190 -15.93 11.46 16.77
CA ARG A 190 -16.34 12.13 15.52
C ARG A 190 -15.38 11.82 14.36
N MET A 191 -14.09 11.69 14.63
CA MET A 191 -13.05 11.30 13.68
C MET A 191 -13.01 9.78 13.41
N GLY A 192 -13.97 9.00 13.89
CA GLY A 192 -14.01 7.55 13.70
C GLY A 192 -12.94 6.77 14.49
N GLY A 193 -12.30 7.41 15.44
CA GLY A 193 -11.25 6.80 16.27
C GLY A 193 -11.77 5.73 17.23
N ARG A 194 -10.93 4.77 17.55
CA ARG A 194 -11.15 3.69 18.52
C ARG A 194 -10.21 3.92 19.71
N PHE A 195 -10.71 3.96 20.92
CA PHE A 195 -9.90 4.22 22.11
C PHE A 195 -10.38 3.42 23.34
N GLY A 196 -9.44 3.21 24.25
CA GLY A 196 -9.72 2.53 25.53
C GLY A 196 -10.27 3.47 26.60
N ALA A 197 -10.45 2.94 27.80
CA ALA A 197 -10.79 3.77 28.95
C ALA A 197 -9.66 4.77 29.24
N PRO A 198 -9.99 6.04 29.52
CA PRO A 198 -8.96 7.02 29.87
C PRO A 198 -8.26 6.65 31.18
N SER A 199 -6.98 6.94 31.27
CA SER A 199 -6.18 6.77 32.47
C SER A 199 -5.89 8.13 33.09
N ALA A 200 -5.86 8.21 34.45
CA ALA A 200 -5.35 9.39 35.13
C ALA A 200 -3.84 9.45 34.89
N GLY A 201 -3.37 10.53 34.30
CA GLY A 201 -1.92 10.78 34.18
C GLY A 201 -1.29 10.92 35.56
N ALA A 202 -0.05 10.45 35.71
CA ALA A 202 0.71 10.72 36.94
C ALA A 202 0.85 12.24 37.10
N ALA A 203 0.37 12.76 38.21
CA ALA A 203 0.61 14.16 38.53
C ALA A 203 2.11 14.42 38.47
N PRO A 204 2.59 15.49 37.81
CA PRO A 204 4.00 15.84 37.86
C PRO A 204 4.39 15.98 39.32
N ALA A 205 5.45 15.28 39.75
CA ALA A 205 5.95 15.36 41.10
C ALA A 205 6.15 16.83 41.45
N ALA A 206 5.42 17.30 42.48
CA ALA A 206 5.48 18.67 42.92
C ALA A 206 6.91 19.00 43.32
N SER A 207 7.64 19.78 42.50
CA SER A 207 8.82 20.50 43.00
C SER A 207 8.33 21.62 43.87
N ASP A 208 8.72 21.60 45.12
CA ASP A 208 8.48 22.66 46.14
C ASP A 208 8.77 24.06 45.58
N ALA A 209 7.74 24.80 45.22
CA ALA A 209 7.79 26.25 45.14
C ALA A 209 6.36 26.83 45.13
N GLY A 210 5.87 27.33 46.26
CA GLY A 210 4.98 28.47 46.32
C GLY A 210 3.51 28.23 46.15
N ALA A 211 2.76 28.23 47.26
CA ALA A 211 1.31 28.22 47.31
C ALA A 211 0.66 29.37 46.48
N GLY A 212 0.03 28.98 45.38
CA GLY A 212 -1.00 29.76 44.66
C GLY A 212 -2.14 28.82 44.36
N ALA A 213 -3.26 28.93 45.10
CA ALA A 213 -4.47 28.18 44.87
C ALA A 213 -5.10 28.55 43.53
N GLY A 214 -4.81 27.82 42.49
CA GLY A 214 -5.40 27.91 41.13
C GLY A 214 -5.41 26.56 40.48
N ALA A 215 -6.54 25.86 40.56
CA ALA A 215 -6.98 24.73 39.76
C ALA A 215 -5.86 23.77 39.22
N SER A 216 -5.31 22.91 40.10
CA SER A 216 -4.55 21.75 39.68
C SER A 216 -5.51 20.65 39.16
N GLY A 217 -6.11 20.87 38.02
CA GLY A 217 -6.79 19.79 37.29
C GLY A 217 -5.74 18.77 36.87
N GLY A 218 -5.94 17.49 37.23
CA GLY A 218 -5.09 16.40 36.80
C GLY A 218 -5.01 16.34 35.24
N ILE A 219 -4.01 15.68 34.74
CA ILE A 219 -3.87 15.33 33.34
C ILE A 219 -4.48 13.95 33.14
N ALA A 220 -5.38 13.84 32.16
CA ALA A 220 -5.92 12.55 31.72
C ALA A 220 -5.26 12.14 30.41
N THR A 221 -5.00 10.88 30.25
CA THR A 221 -4.43 10.30 29.02
C THR A 221 -5.46 9.43 28.33
N LEU A 222 -5.69 9.67 27.05
CA LEU A 222 -6.54 8.89 26.17
C LEU A 222 -5.66 8.27 25.10
N ALA A 223 -5.69 6.92 24.97
CA ALA A 223 -4.92 6.19 23.98
C ALA A 223 -5.83 5.34 23.09
N GLY A 224 -5.48 5.27 21.80
CA GLY A 224 -6.27 4.54 20.83
C GLY A 224 -5.70 4.65 19.42
N GLU A 225 -6.57 4.45 18.45
CA GLU A 225 -6.25 4.52 17.03
C GLU A 225 -7.27 5.39 16.28
N VAL A 226 -6.82 6.07 15.23
CA VAL A 226 -7.66 6.99 14.46
C VAL A 226 -7.22 7.01 12.99
N PRO A 227 -8.16 7.13 12.01
CA PRO A 227 -7.81 7.31 10.61
C PRO A 227 -6.97 8.59 10.41
N ALA A 228 -5.89 8.48 9.66
CA ALA A 228 -5.03 9.64 9.38
C ALA A 228 -5.75 10.74 8.58
N SER A 229 -6.70 10.36 7.73
CA SER A 229 -7.52 11.26 6.92
C SER A 229 -8.36 12.23 7.74
N GLU A 230 -8.78 11.83 8.94
CA GLU A 230 -9.66 12.60 9.80
C GLU A 230 -8.92 13.50 10.81
N LEU A 231 -7.63 13.28 10.99
CA LEU A 231 -6.85 14.03 11.99
C LEU A 231 -6.60 15.48 11.63
N GLY A 232 -6.37 15.78 10.33
CA GLY A 232 -6.07 17.16 9.90
C GLY A 232 -5.07 17.86 10.81
N ASP A 233 -5.42 19.06 11.24
CA ASP A 233 -4.64 19.88 12.17
C ASP A 233 -5.06 19.71 13.65
N TYR A 234 -5.59 18.56 14.03
CA TYR A 234 -6.13 18.31 15.38
C TYR A 234 -5.13 18.60 16.50
N ALA A 235 -3.83 18.41 16.27
CA ALA A 235 -2.80 18.78 17.24
C ALA A 235 -2.82 20.29 17.60
N LEU A 236 -3.11 21.15 16.61
CA LEU A 236 -3.27 22.58 16.84
C LEU A 236 -4.57 22.89 17.59
N GLU A 237 -5.65 22.18 17.28
CA GLU A 237 -6.91 22.31 18.02
C GLU A 237 -6.74 21.90 19.49
N VAL A 238 -6.03 20.79 19.76
CA VAL A 238 -5.71 20.35 21.12
C VAL A 238 -4.94 21.45 21.87
N ALA A 239 -3.90 22.01 21.26
CA ALA A 239 -3.14 23.09 21.87
C ALA A 239 -4.02 24.32 22.17
N ALA A 240 -4.93 24.67 21.24
CA ALA A 240 -5.81 25.82 21.38
C ALA A 240 -6.80 25.65 22.54
N TYR A 241 -7.59 24.56 22.57
CA TYR A 241 -8.63 24.40 23.61
C TYR A 241 -8.10 24.02 24.99
N THR A 242 -6.85 23.52 25.06
CA THR A 242 -6.19 23.22 26.33
C THR A 242 -5.32 24.36 26.85
N GLY A 243 -5.17 25.44 26.08
CA GLY A 243 -4.24 26.54 26.41
C GLY A 243 -2.78 26.10 26.42
N GLY A 244 -2.40 25.20 25.50
CA GLY A 244 -1.04 24.66 25.37
C GLY A 244 -0.69 23.57 26.38
N ARG A 245 -1.63 23.13 27.21
CA ARG A 245 -1.40 22.08 28.23
C ARG A 245 -1.66 20.67 27.70
N GLY A 246 -2.31 20.54 26.54
CA GLY A 246 -2.55 19.25 25.88
C GLY A 246 -1.39 18.85 24.97
N ARG A 247 -1.21 17.55 24.84
CA ARG A 247 -0.20 16.94 23.97
C ARG A 247 -0.81 15.79 23.19
N LEU A 248 -0.61 15.78 21.88
CA LEU A 248 -0.96 14.67 21.00
C LEU A 248 0.32 14.04 20.45
N SER A 249 0.50 12.74 20.70
CA SER A 249 1.56 11.92 20.13
C SER A 249 0.96 10.95 19.14
N LEU A 250 1.56 10.80 17.96
CA LEU A 250 1.08 9.97 16.86
C LEU A 250 2.16 9.01 16.39
N GLN A 251 1.76 7.77 16.13
CA GLN A 251 2.60 6.75 15.51
C GLN A 251 1.79 5.98 14.49
N LEU A 252 2.37 5.68 13.31
CA LEU A 252 1.67 4.84 12.32
C LEU A 252 1.40 3.45 12.93
N ALA A 253 0.12 3.12 13.06
CA ALA A 253 -0.33 1.81 13.55
C ALA A 253 -0.37 0.78 12.43
N GLY A 254 -0.74 1.21 11.22
CA GLY A 254 -0.85 0.33 10.06
C GLY A 254 -1.83 0.89 9.02
N TYR A 255 -2.36 -0.02 8.23
CA TYR A 255 -3.34 0.30 7.19
C TYR A 255 -4.60 -0.53 7.40
N GLU A 256 -5.75 0.11 7.33
CA GLU A 256 -7.07 -0.51 7.46
C GLU A 256 -7.94 -0.18 6.23
N PRO A 257 -9.04 -0.92 5.99
CA PRO A 257 -9.96 -0.55 4.92
C PRO A 257 -10.42 0.89 5.04
N CYS A 258 -10.34 1.62 3.93
CA CYS A 258 -10.72 3.02 3.89
C CYS A 258 -12.22 3.17 4.16
N HIS A 259 -12.58 4.01 5.12
CA HIS A 259 -13.97 4.20 5.55
C HIS A 259 -14.79 4.96 4.51
N ASP A 260 -14.16 5.77 3.65
CA ASP A 260 -14.79 6.57 2.60
C ASP A 260 -14.19 6.25 1.21
N ALA A 261 -14.04 4.93 0.94
CA ALA A 261 -13.34 4.43 -0.23
C ALA A 261 -13.94 4.94 -1.55
N ASP A 262 -15.27 4.96 -1.65
CA ASP A 262 -15.96 5.34 -2.88
C ASP A 262 -15.63 6.79 -3.27
N ARG A 263 -15.68 7.72 -2.31
CA ARG A 263 -15.30 9.12 -2.55
C ARG A 263 -13.84 9.26 -2.97
N VAL A 264 -12.94 8.58 -2.28
CA VAL A 264 -11.50 8.64 -2.59
C VAL A 264 -11.20 8.09 -3.98
N ILE A 265 -11.86 7.01 -4.38
CA ILE A 265 -11.73 6.41 -5.72
C ILE A 265 -12.25 7.38 -6.79
N GLU A 266 -13.40 8.00 -6.54
CA GLU A 266 -13.98 8.98 -7.47
C GLU A 266 -13.07 10.21 -7.62
N GLU A 267 -12.54 10.75 -6.51
CA GLU A 267 -11.61 11.89 -6.52
C GLU A 267 -10.28 11.57 -7.21
N ALA A 268 -9.77 10.34 -7.04
CA ALA A 268 -8.54 9.89 -7.71
C ALA A 268 -8.69 9.81 -9.23
N ALA A 269 -9.90 9.57 -9.73
CA ALA A 269 -10.25 9.47 -11.15
C ALA A 269 -9.25 8.61 -11.96
N TYR A 270 -8.72 7.55 -11.35
CA TYR A 270 -7.70 6.70 -11.96
C TYR A 270 -8.30 5.71 -12.95
N ASP A 271 -7.83 5.77 -14.19
CA ASP A 271 -8.19 4.80 -15.23
C ASP A 271 -7.05 3.77 -15.41
N PRO A 272 -7.23 2.52 -14.91
CA PRO A 272 -6.21 1.49 -15.03
C PRO A 272 -6.02 0.95 -16.45
N GLU A 273 -6.96 1.18 -17.37
CA GLU A 273 -6.80 0.78 -18.77
C GLU A 273 -6.03 1.83 -19.59
N ALA A 274 -6.10 3.10 -19.18
CA ALA A 274 -5.30 4.18 -19.76
C ALA A 274 -3.84 4.22 -19.26
N ASP A 275 -3.53 3.48 -18.19
CA ASP A 275 -2.17 3.40 -17.63
C ASP A 275 -1.31 2.42 -18.45
N LEU A 276 -0.80 2.89 -19.60
CA LEU A 276 -0.01 2.08 -20.54
C LEU A 276 1.23 1.42 -19.94
N PRO A 277 2.02 2.06 -19.05
CA PRO A 277 3.14 1.42 -18.36
C PRO A 277 2.74 0.20 -17.52
N ASN A 278 1.48 0.15 -17.07
CA ASN A 278 0.89 -0.93 -16.28
C ASN A 278 -0.23 -1.64 -17.04
N THR A 279 -0.11 -1.78 -18.34
CA THR A 279 -1.16 -2.41 -19.16
C THR A 279 -1.50 -3.83 -18.71
N PRO A 280 -2.80 -4.18 -18.54
CA PRO A 280 -3.23 -5.54 -18.27
C PRO A 280 -3.34 -6.41 -19.52
N ASP A 281 -3.30 -5.79 -20.70
CA ASP A 281 -3.49 -6.45 -21.98
C ASP A 281 -2.25 -7.28 -22.36
N SER A 282 -2.45 -8.42 -23.00
CA SER A 282 -1.37 -9.31 -23.44
C SER A 282 -1.12 -9.22 -24.95
N VAL A 283 0.05 -9.67 -25.38
CA VAL A 283 0.44 -9.69 -26.81
C VAL A 283 0.58 -11.13 -27.24
N PHE A 284 -0.21 -11.50 -28.26
CA PHE A 284 -0.17 -12.82 -28.91
C PHE A 284 0.31 -12.69 -30.35
N CYS A 285 0.69 -13.79 -30.97
CA CYS A 285 1.16 -13.84 -32.34
C CYS A 285 0.24 -14.72 -33.21
N SER A 286 -0.15 -14.20 -34.36
CA SER A 286 -0.83 -15.01 -35.38
C SER A 286 -0.24 -14.69 -36.74
N HIS A 287 0.07 -15.72 -37.52
CA HIS A 287 0.66 -15.59 -38.85
C HIS A 287 1.91 -14.68 -38.93
N GLY A 288 2.72 -14.66 -37.85
CA GLY A 288 3.93 -13.87 -37.77
C GLY A 288 3.73 -12.39 -37.42
N ALA A 289 2.51 -11.99 -37.04
CA ALA A 289 2.19 -10.65 -36.56
C ALA A 289 1.71 -10.66 -35.12
N GLY A 290 2.32 -9.81 -34.30
CA GLY A 290 1.86 -9.59 -32.91
C GLY A 290 0.55 -8.79 -32.89
N TYR A 291 -0.38 -9.16 -32.03
CA TYR A 291 -1.61 -8.42 -31.80
C TYR A 291 -1.95 -8.38 -30.31
N THR A 292 -2.63 -7.32 -29.88
CA THR A 292 -3.03 -7.14 -28.51
C THR A 292 -4.35 -7.83 -28.22
N VAL A 293 -4.40 -8.60 -27.16
CA VAL A 293 -5.62 -9.21 -26.59
C VAL A 293 -5.96 -8.49 -25.30
N LYS A 294 -7.20 -8.05 -25.18
CA LYS A 294 -7.72 -7.37 -24.01
C LYS A 294 -7.71 -8.31 -22.79
N TRP A 295 -7.46 -7.75 -21.62
CA TRP A 295 -7.29 -8.51 -20.39
C TRP A 295 -8.44 -9.48 -20.08
N GLN A 296 -9.69 -9.12 -20.44
CA GLN A 296 -10.86 -9.99 -20.26
C GLN A 296 -10.79 -11.27 -21.12
N GLU A 297 -10.15 -11.17 -22.27
CA GLU A 297 -10.09 -12.25 -23.27
C GLU A 297 -8.81 -13.10 -23.15
N VAL A 298 -7.81 -12.63 -22.42
CA VAL A 298 -6.53 -13.33 -22.24
C VAL A 298 -6.69 -14.79 -21.80
N PRO A 299 -7.58 -15.14 -20.83
CA PRO A 299 -7.74 -16.55 -20.42
C PRO A 299 -8.18 -17.48 -21.55
N ALA A 300 -8.98 -16.96 -22.51
CA ALA A 300 -9.42 -17.77 -23.65
C ALA A 300 -8.34 -17.99 -24.73
N HIS A 301 -7.26 -17.19 -24.69
CA HIS A 301 -6.14 -17.26 -25.63
C HIS A 301 -4.88 -17.89 -25.02
N ALA A 302 -4.86 -18.13 -23.70
CA ALA A 302 -3.70 -18.69 -23.00
C ALA A 302 -3.29 -20.05 -23.57
N HIS A 303 -1.98 -20.29 -23.64
CA HIS A 303 -1.39 -21.52 -24.15
C HIS A 303 -1.15 -22.57 -23.07
N VAL A 304 -1.15 -22.16 -21.80
CA VAL A 304 -1.09 -23.04 -20.63
C VAL A 304 -2.49 -23.17 -20.06
N ALA A 305 -2.92 -24.39 -19.82
CA ALA A 305 -4.24 -24.63 -19.23
C ALA A 305 -4.24 -24.22 -17.75
N ASP A 306 -5.34 -23.64 -17.30
CA ASP A 306 -5.55 -23.39 -15.87
C ASP A 306 -5.65 -24.71 -15.10
N ASP A 307 -4.93 -24.82 -13.99
CA ASP A 307 -5.06 -25.90 -13.03
C ASP A 307 -5.75 -25.39 -11.75
N PRO A 308 -7.04 -25.71 -11.54
CA PRO A 308 -7.76 -25.28 -10.35
C PRO A 308 -7.16 -25.77 -9.02
N SER A 309 -6.34 -26.84 -9.06
CA SER A 309 -5.67 -27.35 -7.86
C SER A 309 -4.62 -26.39 -7.29
N LEU A 310 -4.13 -25.46 -8.12
CA LEU A 310 -3.19 -24.41 -7.75
C LEU A 310 -3.86 -23.25 -6.96
N LEU A 311 -5.19 -23.16 -6.98
CA LEU A 311 -5.97 -22.19 -6.22
C LEU A 311 -6.11 -22.55 -4.72
N ARG A 312 -5.31 -23.48 -4.22
CA ARG A 312 -5.26 -23.80 -2.80
C ARG A 312 -4.70 -22.64 -1.93
N PRO A 313 -5.05 -22.58 -0.63
CA PRO A 313 -4.47 -21.59 0.26
C PRO A 313 -2.94 -21.64 0.30
N TRP A 314 -2.33 -20.47 0.49
CA TRP A 314 -0.88 -20.30 0.67
C TRP A 314 -0.36 -21.19 1.82
N ARG A 315 0.83 -21.76 1.61
CA ARG A 315 1.58 -22.53 2.62
C ARG A 315 2.98 -21.94 2.77
N PRO A 316 3.61 -22.03 3.97
CA PRO A 316 4.99 -21.55 4.16
C PRO A 316 6.00 -22.16 3.18
N ALA A 317 5.77 -23.39 2.72
CA ALA A 317 6.60 -24.04 1.71
C ALA A 317 6.54 -23.35 0.33
N ASP A 318 5.49 -22.60 0.03
CA ASP A 318 5.36 -21.86 -1.23
C ASP A 318 6.37 -20.67 -1.27
N ALA A 319 6.82 -20.15 -0.10
CA ALA A 319 7.81 -19.09 0.02
C ALA A 319 9.26 -19.58 -0.01
N ALA A 320 9.52 -20.87 0.00
CA ALA A 320 10.84 -21.45 0.21
C ALA A 320 11.82 -21.30 -0.97
N PHE A 321 11.43 -20.57 -2.03
CA PHE A 321 12.24 -20.48 -3.24
C PHE A 321 13.48 -19.58 -3.13
N PHE A 322 13.50 -18.64 -2.19
CA PHE A 322 14.61 -17.70 -1.98
C PHE A 322 15.41 -17.97 -0.70
N GLY A 323 15.02 -18.93 0.11
CA GLY A 323 15.60 -19.26 1.42
C GLY A 323 16.41 -20.56 1.43
N GLY A 324 17.29 -20.76 0.48
CA GLY A 324 18.18 -21.90 0.52
C GLY A 324 19.52 -21.52 -0.07
N GLU A 325 20.38 -21.26 0.87
CA GLU A 325 21.84 -21.13 0.83
C GLU A 325 22.53 -21.52 0.15
#